data_d7feb8f9bbacdc233e086814c010ac6d
#
_entry.id   d7feb8f9bbacdc233e086814c010ac6d
#
_cell.length_a   1.000
_cell.length_b   1.000
_cell.length_c   1.000
_cell.angle_alpha   90.00
_cell.angle_beta   90.00
_cell.angle_gamma   90.00
#
_symmetry.space_group_name_H-M   'P 1'
#
loop_
_entity.id
_entity.type
_entity.pdbx_description
1 polymer ?
#
loop_
_entity_poly.entity_id
_entity_poly.type
_entity_poly.pdbx_seq_one_letter_code
_entity_poly.pdbx_strand_id
1 'polypeptide(L)'
;MEDPRDAALLALSQAHATVRELQVLEAALGPIATWWKRRQGRLSSVRGISARRLETLASVELDDRAIRCVEDLQRMDARAVFLPAEEWAAIPDPPVVWYTMGCVPDPGDPCVAMVGARRATAYGLRVGNQLSRGLAEAGVWVVSGLARGIDGACHRGAVAGGGTTLAVLGCGLDVVYPPEHGDLRENILASGGGLLTEYPPGVPALAYHFPRRNRLLVGPCPVLVVIEARLKSGTLTSVRWALEHGREVLALPGPIDSALSEGPLQLLREGATPVGGLADILEALGLSGGAATGEAKSTATLSRAEERLLAWLGAEALDLDALVRVSGEPPGNLLALLLNLELRGHLRRDETGLGWSRAENPPC
;
A
#
# COMPACT_ATOMS: atom_id res chain seq x y z
N MET A 1 -26.17 -9.71 -8.10
CA MET A 1 -26.07 -9.59 -6.62
C MET A 1 -27.14 -10.53 -6.06
N GLU A 2 -26.74 -11.75 -5.80
CA GLU A 2 -27.70 -12.82 -5.42
C GLU A 2 -27.87 -12.90 -3.89
N ASP A 3 -26.87 -12.47 -3.10
CA ASP A 3 -26.94 -12.51 -1.64
C ASP A 3 -27.66 -11.26 -1.09
N PRO A 4 -28.77 -11.43 -0.36
CA PRO A 4 -29.47 -10.33 0.32
C PRO A 4 -28.60 -9.57 1.33
N ARG A 5 -27.57 -10.23 1.88
CA ARG A 5 -26.58 -9.62 2.80
C ARG A 5 -25.74 -8.59 2.06
N ASP A 6 -25.17 -8.96 0.94
CA ASP A 6 -24.32 -8.08 0.14
C ASP A 6 -25.08 -6.84 -0.33
N ALA A 7 -26.33 -7.01 -0.75
CA ALA A 7 -27.21 -5.91 -1.10
C ALA A 7 -27.41 -4.94 0.07
N ALA A 8 -27.64 -5.46 1.26
CA ALA A 8 -27.82 -4.66 2.46
C ALA A 8 -26.53 -3.94 2.88
N LEU A 9 -25.39 -4.61 2.80
CA LEU A 9 -24.09 -4.01 3.08
C LEU A 9 -23.73 -2.90 2.10
N LEU A 10 -23.99 -3.13 0.81
CA LEU A 10 -23.78 -2.13 -0.22
C LEU A 10 -24.67 -0.89 -0.01
N ALA A 11 -25.90 -1.07 0.42
CA ALA A 11 -26.77 0.04 0.80
C ALA A 11 -26.26 0.78 2.05
N LEU A 12 -25.85 0.06 3.09
CA LEU A 12 -25.24 0.64 4.30
C LEU A 12 -23.98 1.44 3.98
N SER A 13 -23.18 1.01 3.00
CA SER A 13 -21.97 1.73 2.58
C SER A 13 -22.29 3.12 2.01
N GLN A 14 -23.45 3.32 1.38
CA GLN A 14 -23.92 4.62 0.90
C GLN A 14 -24.11 5.64 2.04
N ALA A 15 -24.37 5.15 3.26
CA ALA A 15 -24.40 5.94 4.48
C ALA A 15 -23.08 5.91 5.24
N HIS A 16 -22.01 5.40 4.65
CA HIS A 16 -20.70 5.25 5.28
C HIS A 16 -20.77 4.48 6.60
N ALA A 17 -21.55 3.40 6.65
CA ALA A 17 -21.67 2.57 7.83
C ALA A 17 -20.36 1.84 8.11
N THR A 18 -20.10 1.59 9.40
CA THR A 18 -18.91 0.89 9.87
C THR A 18 -19.25 -0.52 10.37
N VAL A 19 -18.24 -1.37 10.44
CA VAL A 19 -18.41 -2.73 10.97
C VAL A 19 -18.91 -2.69 12.42
N ARG A 20 -18.45 -1.73 13.22
CA ARG A 20 -18.94 -1.55 14.60
C ARG A 20 -20.43 -1.24 14.63
N GLU A 21 -20.91 -0.34 13.77
CA GLU A 21 -22.35 -0.05 13.68
C GLU A 21 -23.14 -1.29 13.24
N LEU A 22 -22.63 -2.04 12.26
CA LEU A 22 -23.25 -3.29 11.82
C LEU A 22 -23.33 -4.31 12.96
N GLN A 23 -22.27 -4.50 13.73
CA GLN A 23 -22.23 -5.41 14.88
C GLN A 23 -23.30 -5.02 15.94
N VAL A 24 -23.45 -3.73 16.23
CA VAL A 24 -24.48 -3.24 17.14
C VAL A 24 -25.88 -3.53 16.60
N LEU A 25 -26.10 -3.33 15.30
CA LEU A 25 -27.37 -3.60 14.64
C LEU A 25 -27.69 -5.10 14.63
N GLU A 26 -26.73 -5.95 14.27
CA GLU A 26 -26.91 -7.41 14.24
C GLU A 26 -27.09 -8.02 15.64
N ALA A 27 -26.41 -7.47 16.65
CA ALA A 27 -26.63 -7.89 18.05
C ALA A 27 -28.06 -7.57 18.53
N ALA A 28 -28.65 -6.48 18.08
CA ALA A 28 -29.99 -6.06 18.48
C ALA A 28 -31.12 -6.71 17.66
N LEU A 29 -30.90 -6.95 16.36
CA LEU A 29 -31.95 -7.29 15.40
C LEU A 29 -31.74 -8.66 14.71
N GLY A 30 -30.61 -9.32 14.96
CA GLY A 30 -30.17 -10.52 14.24
C GLY A 30 -29.44 -10.22 12.93
N PRO A 31 -29.12 -11.25 12.12
CA PRO A 31 -28.38 -11.07 10.86
C PRO A 31 -29.07 -10.08 9.91
N ILE A 32 -28.29 -9.18 9.31
CA ILE A 32 -28.81 -8.08 8.49
C ILE A 32 -29.71 -8.55 7.35
N ALA A 33 -29.43 -9.66 6.73
CA ALA A 33 -30.25 -10.24 5.66
C ALA A 33 -31.72 -10.48 6.06
N THR A 34 -31.98 -10.69 7.35
CA THR A 34 -33.32 -11.03 7.85
C THR A 34 -34.24 -9.83 8.08
N TRP A 35 -33.69 -8.68 8.39
CA TRP A 35 -34.48 -7.49 8.76
C TRP A 35 -34.29 -6.28 7.83
N TRP A 36 -33.30 -6.26 6.99
CA TRP A 36 -32.94 -5.09 6.19
C TRP A 36 -34.14 -4.56 5.36
N LYS A 37 -34.85 -5.44 4.66
CA LYS A 37 -36.04 -5.06 3.88
C LYS A 37 -37.19 -4.44 4.71
N ARG A 38 -37.19 -4.68 6.04
CA ARG A 38 -38.21 -4.19 6.99
C ARG A 38 -37.60 -3.25 8.02
N ARG A 39 -36.50 -2.56 7.67
CA ARG A 39 -35.71 -1.75 8.60
C ARG A 39 -36.43 -0.52 9.16
N GLN A 40 -37.38 0.06 8.39
CA GLN A 40 -38.17 1.20 8.86
C GLN A 40 -38.94 0.81 10.10
N GLY A 41 -38.78 1.62 11.16
CA GLY A 41 -39.39 1.38 12.47
C GLY A 41 -38.64 0.41 13.39
N ARG A 42 -37.80 -0.50 12.88
CA ARG A 42 -37.00 -1.41 13.73
C ARG A 42 -35.71 -0.78 14.24
N LEU A 43 -35.09 0.09 13.46
CA LEU A 43 -33.83 0.74 13.84
C LEU A 43 -34.01 1.71 15.02
N SER A 44 -35.17 2.33 15.18
CA SER A 44 -35.46 3.30 16.26
C SER A 44 -35.33 2.72 17.67
N SER A 45 -35.39 1.40 17.82
CA SER A 45 -35.26 0.72 19.11
C SER A 45 -33.85 0.32 19.48
N VAL A 46 -32.87 0.48 18.57
CA VAL A 46 -31.49 0.03 18.80
C VAL A 46 -30.75 1.00 19.72
N ARG A 47 -30.11 0.46 20.76
CA ARG A 47 -29.26 1.22 21.68
C ARG A 47 -27.79 1.15 21.23
N GLY A 48 -27.02 2.19 21.54
CA GLY A 48 -25.59 2.24 21.20
C GLY A 48 -25.25 3.00 19.92
N ILE A 49 -26.27 3.41 19.15
CA ILE A 49 -26.15 4.29 17.98
C ILE A 49 -27.08 5.49 18.20
N SER A 50 -26.65 6.72 17.84
CA SER A 50 -27.48 7.91 18.03
C SER A 50 -28.74 7.87 17.17
N ALA A 51 -29.86 8.43 17.64
CA ALA A 51 -31.12 8.46 16.92
C ALA A 51 -30.98 9.06 15.50
N ARG A 52 -30.28 10.18 15.39
CA ARG A 52 -29.97 10.82 14.09
C ARG A 52 -29.22 9.88 13.14
N ARG A 53 -28.29 9.09 13.67
CA ARG A 53 -27.51 8.13 12.87
C ARG A 53 -28.39 6.96 12.42
N LEU A 54 -29.25 6.46 13.29
CA LEU A 54 -30.25 5.42 12.96
C LEU A 54 -31.21 5.88 11.87
N GLU A 55 -31.68 7.12 11.94
CA GLU A 55 -32.50 7.72 10.88
C GLU A 55 -31.77 7.76 9.55
N THR A 56 -30.49 8.16 9.54
CA THR A 56 -29.66 8.14 8.33
C THR A 56 -29.54 6.74 7.76
N LEU A 57 -29.27 5.73 8.59
CA LEU A 57 -29.18 4.33 8.16
C LEU A 57 -30.52 3.77 7.68
N ALA A 58 -31.63 4.21 8.28
CA ALA A 58 -32.98 3.82 7.87
C ALA A 58 -33.44 4.42 6.54
N SER A 59 -32.96 5.63 6.24
CA SER A 59 -33.34 6.38 5.03
C SER A 59 -32.63 5.94 3.75
N VAL A 60 -31.65 5.04 3.84
CA VAL A 60 -30.91 4.54 2.67
C VAL A 60 -31.85 3.72 1.78
N GLU A 61 -32.16 4.22 0.62
CA GLU A 61 -32.90 3.47 -0.39
C GLU A 61 -32.02 2.47 -1.10
N LEU A 62 -32.50 1.22 -1.19
CA LEU A 62 -31.72 0.07 -1.61
C LEU A 62 -31.55 -0.04 -3.12
N ASP A 63 -32.57 0.36 -3.89
CA ASP A 63 -32.74 -0.33 -5.16
C ASP A 63 -31.96 0.30 -6.32
N ASP A 64 -32.07 1.58 -6.59
CA ASP A 64 -31.42 2.17 -7.76
C ASP A 64 -29.95 2.55 -7.56
N ARG A 65 -29.56 2.97 -6.35
CA ARG A 65 -28.19 3.40 -6.09
C ARG A 65 -27.22 2.22 -5.95
N ALA A 66 -27.66 1.16 -5.29
CA ALA A 66 -26.84 -0.05 -5.14
C ALA A 66 -26.66 -0.76 -6.50
N ILE A 67 -27.71 -0.83 -7.32
CA ILE A 67 -27.63 -1.38 -8.68
C ILE A 67 -26.66 -0.55 -9.53
N ARG A 68 -26.85 0.77 -9.57
CA ARG A 68 -25.93 1.66 -10.29
C ARG A 68 -24.48 1.54 -9.78
N CYS A 69 -24.28 1.41 -8.48
CA CYS A 69 -22.94 1.20 -7.92
C CYS A 69 -22.27 -0.05 -8.49
N VAL A 70 -22.99 -1.16 -8.59
CA VAL A 70 -22.45 -2.41 -9.18
C VAL A 70 -22.14 -2.22 -10.67
N GLU A 71 -23.02 -1.59 -11.42
CA GLU A 71 -22.80 -1.30 -12.85
C GLU A 71 -21.60 -0.39 -13.07
N ASP A 72 -21.43 0.64 -12.23
CA ASP A 72 -20.29 1.55 -12.26
C ASP A 72 -18.99 0.81 -11.96
N LEU A 73 -18.96 -0.06 -10.95
CA LEU A 73 -17.80 -0.87 -10.61
C LEU A 73 -17.42 -1.81 -11.77
N GLN A 74 -18.41 -2.47 -12.38
CA GLN A 74 -18.16 -3.36 -13.52
C GLN A 74 -17.56 -2.60 -14.72
N ARG A 75 -18.08 -1.40 -15.02
CA ARG A 75 -17.55 -0.55 -16.10
C ARG A 75 -16.12 -0.10 -15.88
N MET A 76 -15.69 0.02 -14.62
CA MET A 76 -14.34 0.44 -14.23
C MET A 76 -13.38 -0.72 -13.98
N ASP A 77 -13.79 -1.97 -14.17
CA ASP A 77 -13.05 -3.16 -13.72
C ASP A 77 -12.66 -3.09 -12.23
N ALA A 78 -13.61 -2.61 -11.41
CA ALA A 78 -13.46 -2.42 -9.98
C ALA A 78 -14.34 -3.40 -9.20
N ARG A 79 -14.02 -3.62 -7.93
CA ARG A 79 -14.71 -4.58 -7.08
C ARG A 79 -15.18 -3.94 -5.78
N ALA A 80 -16.33 -4.42 -5.27
CA ALA A 80 -16.76 -4.22 -3.89
C ALA A 80 -16.30 -5.42 -3.06
N VAL A 81 -15.58 -5.15 -1.96
CA VAL A 81 -15.14 -6.15 -0.99
C VAL A 81 -16.01 -5.98 0.26
N PHE A 82 -16.79 -7.00 0.57
CA PHE A 82 -17.76 -6.99 1.67
C PHE A 82 -17.14 -7.55 2.92
N LEU A 83 -17.19 -6.76 3.99
CA LEU A 83 -16.60 -7.02 5.29
C LEU A 83 -15.11 -7.40 5.18
N PRO A 84 -14.26 -6.72 5.91
CA PRO A 84 -12.89 -7.14 5.92
C PRO A 84 -12.86 -8.61 6.32
N ALA A 85 -12.17 -9.41 5.56
CA ALA A 85 -11.62 -10.64 6.05
C ALA A 85 -10.90 -10.31 7.39
N GLU A 86 -10.72 -11.31 8.26
CA GLU A 86 -10.03 -11.16 9.55
C GLU A 86 -8.71 -10.38 9.43
N GLU A 87 -8.11 -10.43 8.28
CA GLU A 87 -6.90 -9.78 7.81
C GLU A 87 -6.91 -8.26 7.92
N TRP A 88 -8.07 -7.63 7.73
CA TRP A 88 -8.24 -6.19 7.84
C TRP A 88 -8.87 -5.77 9.18
N ALA A 89 -9.03 -6.71 10.09
CA ALA A 89 -9.51 -6.43 11.46
C ALA A 89 -8.59 -5.46 12.22
N ALA A 90 -7.35 -5.32 11.78
CA ALA A 90 -6.38 -4.36 12.28
C ALA A 90 -6.68 -2.90 11.87
N ILE A 91 -7.64 -2.66 10.97
CA ILE A 91 -8.03 -1.29 10.60
C ILE A 91 -8.99 -0.72 11.65
N PRO A 92 -8.72 0.53 12.08
CA PRO A 92 -9.63 1.22 12.98
C PRO A 92 -10.98 1.48 12.34
N ASP A 93 -12.07 1.04 13.02
CA ASP A 93 -13.44 1.29 12.58
C ASP A 93 -13.62 1.02 11.07
N PRO A 94 -13.38 -0.24 10.60
CA PRO A 94 -13.38 -0.54 9.18
C PRO A 94 -14.76 -0.29 8.56
N PRO A 95 -14.84 0.11 7.29
CA PRO A 95 -16.10 0.26 6.58
C PRO A 95 -16.73 -1.11 6.31
N VAL A 96 -18.04 -1.18 6.17
CA VAL A 96 -18.75 -2.44 5.85
C VAL A 96 -18.50 -2.93 4.42
N VAL A 97 -18.10 -2.02 3.52
CA VAL A 97 -17.73 -2.32 2.13
C VAL A 97 -16.55 -1.43 1.73
N TRP A 98 -15.63 -1.99 0.99
CA TRP A 98 -14.53 -1.28 0.33
C TRP A 98 -14.66 -1.42 -1.17
N TYR A 99 -14.17 -0.43 -1.86
CA TYR A 99 -14.12 -0.41 -3.30
C TYR A 99 -12.67 -0.40 -3.75
N THR A 100 -12.30 -1.36 -4.59
CA THR A 100 -10.93 -1.55 -5.06
C THR A 100 -10.86 -1.60 -6.57
N MET A 101 -9.78 -1.07 -7.13
CA MET A 101 -9.41 -1.19 -8.52
C MET A 101 -7.93 -1.56 -8.61
N GLY A 102 -7.57 -2.52 -9.45
CA GLY A 102 -6.22 -3.10 -9.47
C GLY A 102 -5.95 -4.02 -8.28
N CYS A 103 -4.68 -4.16 -7.90
CA CYS A 103 -4.24 -5.04 -6.82
C CYS A 103 -4.14 -4.29 -5.49
N VAL A 104 -4.38 -5.01 -4.41
CA VAL A 104 -4.14 -4.55 -3.04
C VAL A 104 -3.16 -5.52 -2.38
N PRO A 105 -2.37 -5.10 -1.39
CA PRO A 105 -1.47 -6.02 -0.70
C PRO A 105 -2.25 -7.17 -0.07
N ASP A 106 -1.73 -8.38 -0.21
CA ASP A 106 -2.24 -9.55 0.50
C ASP A 106 -1.85 -9.48 1.99
N PRO A 107 -2.58 -10.19 2.87
CA PRO A 107 -2.20 -10.30 4.27
C PRO A 107 -0.80 -10.90 4.41
N GLY A 108 0.05 -10.18 5.13
CA GLY A 108 1.45 -10.57 5.30
C GLY A 108 2.41 -9.97 4.29
N ASP A 109 1.91 -9.34 3.22
CA ASP A 109 2.79 -8.56 2.36
C ASP A 109 3.46 -7.42 3.13
N PRO A 110 4.77 -7.21 2.96
CA PRO A 110 5.43 -6.08 3.58
C PRO A 110 4.89 -4.77 3.00
N CYS A 111 4.35 -3.92 3.87
CA CYS A 111 3.80 -2.64 3.46
C CYS A 111 4.14 -1.52 4.45
N VAL A 112 4.30 -0.31 3.93
CA VAL A 112 4.62 0.89 4.69
C VAL A 112 3.71 2.06 4.27
N ALA A 113 3.15 2.76 5.26
CA ALA A 113 2.41 3.98 5.04
C ALA A 113 3.38 5.16 4.94
N MET A 114 3.29 5.96 3.87
CA MET A 114 4.10 7.16 3.70
C MET A 114 3.21 8.38 3.54
N VAL A 115 3.43 9.38 4.39
CA VAL A 115 2.57 10.57 4.45
C VAL A 115 3.39 11.85 4.59
N GLY A 116 2.79 12.97 4.19
CA GLY A 116 3.42 14.26 4.41
C GLY A 116 2.64 15.47 3.90
N ALA A 117 3.35 16.58 3.81
CA ALA A 117 2.79 17.87 3.43
C ALA A 117 2.31 17.88 1.97
N ARG A 118 1.12 18.47 1.73
CA ARG A 118 0.59 18.70 0.37
C ARG A 118 1.39 19.77 -0.41
N ARG A 119 1.99 20.69 0.31
CA ARG A 119 2.89 21.75 -0.22
C ARG A 119 4.29 21.49 0.32
N ALA A 120 4.89 20.41 -0.14
CA ALA A 120 6.18 19.93 0.28
C ALA A 120 7.34 20.76 -0.29
N THR A 121 8.48 20.71 0.36
CA THR A 121 9.74 21.28 -0.16
C THR A 121 10.32 20.37 -1.27
N ALA A 122 11.27 20.92 -2.05
CA ALA A 122 12.02 20.10 -3.01
C ALA A 122 12.79 18.95 -2.32
N TYR A 123 13.26 19.18 -1.09
CA TYR A 123 13.90 18.16 -0.25
C TYR A 123 12.91 17.01 0.05
N GLY A 124 11.75 17.32 0.62
CA GLY A 124 10.74 16.33 0.98
C GLY A 124 10.26 15.52 -0.24
N LEU A 125 10.00 16.19 -1.36
CA LEU A 125 9.61 15.53 -2.61
C LEU A 125 10.68 14.55 -3.11
N ARG A 126 11.95 14.97 -3.12
CA ARG A 126 13.07 14.13 -3.54
C ARG A 126 13.25 12.94 -2.62
N VAL A 127 13.29 13.15 -1.30
CA VAL A 127 13.50 12.08 -0.31
C VAL A 127 12.32 11.12 -0.30
N GLY A 128 11.07 11.59 -0.32
CA GLY A 128 9.89 10.74 -0.41
C GLY A 128 9.91 9.86 -1.65
N ASN A 129 10.27 10.42 -2.82
CA ASN A 129 10.41 9.66 -4.05
C ASN A 129 11.53 8.61 -3.96
N GLN A 130 12.71 8.98 -3.45
CA GLN A 130 13.88 8.11 -3.35
C GLN A 130 13.63 6.93 -2.38
N LEU A 131 13.08 7.19 -1.20
CA LEU A 131 12.76 6.16 -0.21
C LEU A 131 11.70 5.20 -0.76
N SER A 132 10.63 5.73 -1.36
CA SER A 132 9.57 4.91 -1.94
C SER A 132 10.06 4.06 -3.11
N ARG A 133 10.99 4.58 -3.91
CA ARG A 133 11.64 3.81 -4.96
C ARG A 133 12.43 2.63 -4.38
N GLY A 134 13.29 2.87 -3.38
CA GLY A 134 14.05 1.81 -2.75
C GLY A 134 13.19 0.77 -2.04
N LEU A 135 12.08 1.20 -1.41
CA LEU A 135 11.10 0.29 -0.81
C LEU A 135 10.44 -0.61 -1.85
N ALA A 136 10.04 -0.04 -2.98
CA ALA A 136 9.45 -0.78 -4.08
C ALA A 136 10.44 -1.77 -4.71
N GLU A 137 11.71 -1.37 -4.92
CA GLU A 137 12.80 -2.24 -5.36
C GLU A 137 13.06 -3.40 -4.35
N ALA A 138 12.77 -3.20 -3.07
CA ALA A 138 12.85 -4.22 -2.02
C ALA A 138 11.56 -5.07 -1.88
N GLY A 139 10.58 -4.91 -2.77
CA GLY A 139 9.31 -5.66 -2.73
C GLY A 139 8.33 -5.19 -1.65
N VAL A 140 8.51 -4.00 -1.08
CA VAL A 140 7.63 -3.43 -0.07
C VAL A 140 6.55 -2.56 -0.73
N TRP A 141 5.28 -2.82 -0.40
CA TRP A 141 4.16 -1.99 -0.83
C TRP A 141 4.24 -0.59 -0.21
N VAL A 142 4.20 0.43 -1.05
CA VAL A 142 4.10 1.82 -0.59
C VAL A 142 2.64 2.24 -0.56
N VAL A 143 2.10 2.49 0.63
CA VAL A 143 0.70 2.91 0.82
C VAL A 143 0.67 4.41 1.10
N SER A 144 -0.09 5.16 0.29
CA SER A 144 -0.23 6.60 0.47
C SER A 144 -1.60 7.10 0.00
N GLY A 145 -1.83 8.40 0.11
CA GLY A 145 -3.17 8.99 -0.07
C GLY A 145 -3.42 9.66 -1.41
N LEU A 146 -2.55 9.55 -2.38
CA LEU A 146 -2.63 10.21 -3.69
C LEU A 146 -2.82 11.74 -3.62
N ALA A 147 -2.57 12.38 -2.48
CA ALA A 147 -2.63 13.82 -2.35
C ALA A 147 -1.45 14.52 -3.07
N ARG A 148 -1.58 15.83 -3.27
CA ARG A 148 -0.44 16.66 -3.72
C ARG A 148 0.76 16.49 -2.79
N GLY A 149 1.95 16.83 -3.27
CA GLY A 149 3.17 16.86 -2.46
C GLY A 149 3.72 15.46 -2.18
N ILE A 150 3.92 15.14 -0.92
CA ILE A 150 4.63 13.92 -0.49
C ILE A 150 3.93 12.65 -1.00
N ASP A 151 2.62 12.54 -0.85
CA ASP A 151 1.88 11.34 -1.30
C ASP A 151 2.14 11.04 -2.78
N GLY A 152 1.97 12.06 -3.65
CA GLY A 152 2.24 11.91 -5.08
C GLY A 152 3.72 11.63 -5.39
N ALA A 153 4.67 12.16 -4.62
CA ALA A 153 6.09 11.87 -4.78
C ALA A 153 6.40 10.41 -4.42
N CYS A 154 5.78 9.89 -3.34
CA CYS A 154 5.94 8.50 -2.92
C CYS A 154 5.39 7.53 -3.97
N HIS A 155 4.19 7.74 -4.48
CA HIS A 155 3.63 6.90 -5.54
C HIS A 155 4.51 6.91 -6.80
N ARG A 156 4.98 8.10 -7.24
CA ARG A 156 5.90 8.18 -8.38
C ARG A 156 7.22 7.43 -8.14
N GLY A 157 7.74 7.50 -6.91
CA GLY A 157 8.94 6.76 -6.53
C GLY A 157 8.73 5.25 -6.63
N ALA A 158 7.65 4.74 -6.06
CA ALA A 158 7.32 3.32 -6.10
C ALA A 158 7.13 2.80 -7.54
N VAL A 159 6.37 3.52 -8.37
CA VAL A 159 6.19 3.19 -9.79
C VAL A 159 7.54 3.20 -10.54
N ALA A 160 8.40 4.21 -10.28
CA ALA A 160 9.72 4.30 -10.91
C ALA A 160 10.69 3.19 -10.45
N GLY A 161 10.48 2.63 -9.25
CA GLY A 161 11.20 1.46 -8.75
C GLY A 161 10.69 0.12 -9.30
N GLY A 162 9.68 0.15 -10.17
CA GLY A 162 9.08 -1.08 -10.75
C GLY A 162 8.26 -1.92 -9.76
N GLY A 163 7.98 -1.39 -8.57
CA GLY A 163 7.21 -2.07 -7.55
C GLY A 163 5.75 -1.59 -7.42
N THR A 164 5.05 -2.12 -6.45
CA THR A 164 3.63 -1.89 -6.24
C THR A 164 3.36 -0.77 -5.24
N THR A 165 2.27 -0.06 -5.46
CA THR A 165 1.80 0.98 -4.54
C THR A 165 0.29 1.01 -4.45
N LEU A 166 -0.25 1.28 -3.26
CA LEU A 166 -1.67 1.38 -2.99
C LEU A 166 -2.06 2.83 -2.71
N ALA A 167 -2.91 3.38 -3.56
CA ALA A 167 -3.49 4.71 -3.32
C ALA A 167 -4.83 4.57 -2.59
N VAL A 168 -4.88 5.06 -1.36
CA VAL A 168 -6.13 5.11 -0.59
C VAL A 168 -6.80 6.45 -0.86
N LEU A 169 -8.07 6.46 -1.28
CA LEU A 169 -8.75 7.66 -1.77
C LEU A 169 -9.77 8.21 -0.77
N GLY A 170 -10.03 9.52 -0.84
CA GLY A 170 -11.08 10.21 -0.08
C GLY A 170 -12.31 10.55 -0.93
N CYS A 171 -12.55 9.80 -2.00
CA CYS A 171 -13.65 9.96 -2.96
C CYS A 171 -13.95 8.62 -3.63
N GLY A 172 -14.99 8.54 -4.44
CA GLY A 172 -15.30 7.37 -5.27
C GLY A 172 -14.18 7.05 -6.26
N LEU A 173 -14.10 5.76 -6.68
CA LEU A 173 -13.09 5.31 -7.64
C LEU A 173 -13.19 5.99 -9.00
N ASP A 174 -14.35 6.49 -9.39
CA ASP A 174 -14.62 7.23 -10.63
C ASP A 174 -14.16 8.70 -10.58
N VAL A 175 -13.83 9.21 -9.38
CA VAL A 175 -13.42 10.60 -9.17
C VAL A 175 -11.91 10.73 -9.14
N VAL A 176 -11.34 11.49 -10.08
CA VAL A 176 -9.90 11.81 -10.07
C VAL A 176 -9.64 13.02 -9.18
N TYR A 177 -8.96 12.80 -8.06
CA TYR A 177 -8.57 13.87 -7.15
C TYR A 177 -7.19 13.64 -6.52
N PRO A 178 -6.26 14.60 -6.61
CA PRO A 178 -6.41 15.88 -7.32
C PRO A 178 -6.41 15.67 -8.84
N PRO A 179 -7.00 16.56 -9.65
CA PRO A 179 -7.13 16.37 -11.10
C PRO A 179 -5.81 16.17 -11.83
N GLU A 180 -4.74 16.79 -11.36
CA GLU A 180 -3.39 16.66 -11.92
C GLU A 180 -2.71 15.31 -11.65
N HIS A 181 -3.31 14.43 -10.86
CA HIS A 181 -2.81 13.07 -10.60
C HIS A 181 -3.54 11.99 -11.42
N GLY A 182 -4.24 12.38 -12.51
CA GLY A 182 -4.85 11.42 -13.42
C GLY A 182 -3.84 10.42 -13.98
N ASP A 183 -2.77 10.91 -14.61
CA ASP A 183 -1.71 10.08 -15.19
C ASP A 183 -1.02 9.22 -14.11
N LEU A 184 -0.81 9.78 -12.91
CA LEU A 184 -0.21 9.02 -11.80
C LEU A 184 -1.10 7.86 -11.37
N ARG A 185 -2.41 8.06 -11.32
CA ARG A 185 -3.38 7.01 -11.02
C ARG A 185 -3.31 5.86 -12.04
N GLU A 186 -3.26 6.20 -13.33
CA GLU A 186 -3.11 5.22 -14.40
C GLU A 186 -1.79 4.46 -14.30
N ASN A 187 -0.69 5.16 -14.00
CA ASN A 187 0.62 4.54 -13.82
C ASN A 187 0.66 3.60 -12.59
N ILE A 188 -0.03 3.92 -11.50
CA ILE A 188 -0.19 3.04 -10.33
C ILE A 188 -0.85 1.72 -10.76
N LEU A 189 -1.95 1.79 -11.49
CA LEU A 189 -2.65 0.60 -11.96
C LEU A 189 -1.82 -0.20 -12.96
N ALA A 190 -1.15 0.47 -13.89
CA ALA A 190 -0.29 -0.16 -14.89
C ALA A 190 0.95 -0.85 -14.29
N SER A 191 1.45 -0.38 -13.14
CA SER A 191 2.55 -1.00 -12.41
C SER A 191 2.14 -2.21 -11.53
N GLY A 192 0.89 -2.67 -11.61
CA GLY A 192 0.37 -3.74 -10.77
C GLY A 192 -0.06 -3.30 -9.36
N GLY A 193 -0.09 -1.99 -9.12
CA GLY A 193 -0.62 -1.41 -7.90
C GLY A 193 -2.15 -1.29 -7.91
N GLY A 194 -2.71 -0.55 -6.96
CA GLY A 194 -4.14 -0.42 -6.85
C GLY A 194 -4.64 0.85 -6.18
N LEU A 195 -5.96 0.98 -6.22
CA LEU A 195 -6.73 2.04 -5.59
C LEU A 195 -7.71 1.43 -4.60
N LEU A 196 -7.87 2.05 -3.44
CA LEU A 196 -8.79 1.62 -2.40
C LEU A 196 -9.57 2.81 -1.86
N THR A 197 -10.87 2.64 -1.63
CA THR A 197 -11.70 3.65 -0.97
C THR A 197 -12.87 3.02 -0.20
N GLU A 198 -13.37 3.72 0.81
CA GLU A 198 -14.64 3.41 1.46
C GLU A 198 -15.84 4.12 0.82
N TYR A 199 -15.60 4.98 -0.15
CA TYR A 199 -16.62 5.81 -0.78
C TYR A 199 -17.12 5.17 -2.08
N PRO A 200 -18.44 4.94 -2.22
CA PRO A 200 -18.99 4.40 -3.45
C PRO A 200 -18.75 5.31 -4.65
N PRO A 201 -18.84 4.78 -5.88
CA PRO A 201 -18.80 5.59 -7.10
C PRO A 201 -19.74 6.80 -7.04
N GLY A 202 -19.35 7.92 -7.63
CA GLY A 202 -20.08 9.17 -7.64
C GLY A 202 -19.86 10.06 -6.41
N VAL A 203 -19.19 9.58 -5.36
CA VAL A 203 -18.95 10.40 -4.17
C VAL A 203 -17.77 11.35 -4.39
N PRO A 204 -17.99 12.68 -4.31
CA PRO A 204 -16.95 13.67 -4.57
C PRO A 204 -15.90 13.73 -3.46
N ALA A 205 -14.74 14.33 -3.77
CA ALA A 205 -13.68 14.60 -2.82
C ALA A 205 -14.07 15.75 -1.88
N LEU A 206 -14.54 15.42 -0.68
CA LEU A 206 -14.92 16.40 0.34
C LEU A 206 -13.85 16.50 1.42
N ALA A 207 -13.66 17.71 1.97
CA ALA A 207 -12.56 18.00 2.90
C ALA A 207 -12.53 17.07 4.13
N TYR A 208 -13.68 16.70 4.67
CA TYR A 208 -13.80 15.83 5.85
C TYR A 208 -13.58 14.33 5.54
N HIS A 209 -13.57 13.93 4.26
CA HIS A 209 -13.27 12.56 3.86
C HIS A 209 -11.78 12.22 4.09
N PHE A 210 -10.88 13.17 3.87
CA PHE A 210 -9.45 12.92 3.94
C PHE A 210 -8.95 12.53 5.34
N PRO A 211 -9.31 13.22 6.42
CA PRO A 211 -8.94 12.78 7.77
C PRO A 211 -9.52 11.41 8.13
N ARG A 212 -10.76 11.13 7.71
CA ARG A 212 -11.42 9.84 7.95
C ARG A 212 -10.72 8.71 7.19
N ARG A 213 -10.41 8.92 5.92
CA ARG A 213 -9.71 7.97 5.06
C ARG A 213 -8.35 7.53 5.64
N ASN A 214 -7.63 8.42 6.36
CA ASN A 214 -6.28 8.15 6.83
C ASN A 214 -6.18 6.89 7.72
N ARG A 215 -7.26 6.47 8.38
CA ARG A 215 -7.28 5.21 9.12
C ARG A 215 -7.10 3.99 8.22
N LEU A 216 -7.63 4.05 7.00
CA LEU A 216 -7.50 2.98 6.00
C LEU A 216 -6.10 2.93 5.41
N LEU A 217 -5.42 4.06 5.36
CA LEU A 217 -4.05 4.16 4.88
C LEU A 217 -3.07 3.53 5.87
N VAL A 218 -3.29 3.73 7.16
CA VAL A 218 -2.41 3.23 8.24
C VAL A 218 -2.74 1.78 8.61
N GLY A 219 -4.01 1.39 8.49
CA GLY A 219 -4.49 0.10 8.97
C GLY A 219 -3.67 -1.11 8.52
N PRO A 220 -3.40 -1.32 7.23
CA PRO A 220 -2.64 -2.46 6.74
C PRO A 220 -1.14 -2.38 7.05
N CYS A 221 -0.62 -1.19 7.38
CA CYS A 221 0.82 -0.95 7.49
C CYS A 221 1.31 -1.05 8.93
N PRO A 222 2.30 -1.88 9.25
CA PRO A 222 2.91 -1.92 10.58
C PRO A 222 3.70 -0.64 10.89
N VAL A 223 4.15 0.07 9.87
CA VAL A 223 5.00 1.25 9.96
C VAL A 223 4.38 2.43 9.21
N LEU A 224 4.43 3.61 9.84
CA LEU A 224 4.08 4.90 9.24
C LEU A 224 5.32 5.81 9.17
N VAL A 225 5.68 6.28 7.98
CA VAL A 225 6.77 7.24 7.77
C VAL A 225 6.21 8.64 7.50
N VAL A 226 6.61 9.61 8.30
CA VAL A 226 6.26 11.03 8.16
C VAL A 226 7.44 11.80 7.56
N ILE A 227 7.29 12.28 6.32
CA ILE A 227 8.37 12.99 5.60
C ILE A 227 8.42 14.46 5.98
N GLU A 228 7.32 15.18 5.83
CA GLU A 228 7.18 16.60 6.17
C GLU A 228 5.79 16.90 6.71
N ALA A 229 5.69 17.67 7.77
CA ALA A 229 4.41 18.10 8.33
C ALA A 229 4.56 19.36 9.18
N ARG A 230 3.56 20.24 9.13
CA ARG A 230 3.41 21.29 10.14
C ARG A 230 2.81 20.71 11.42
N LEU A 231 3.01 21.35 12.57
CA LEU A 231 2.43 20.95 13.86
C LEU A 231 0.89 20.83 13.83
N LYS A 232 0.22 21.64 13.00
CA LYS A 232 -1.24 21.59 12.82
C LYS A 232 -1.55 21.16 11.38
N SER A 233 -1.40 19.89 11.07
CA SER A 233 -1.66 19.36 9.72
C SER A 233 -2.50 18.11 9.74
N GLY A 234 -3.20 17.84 8.63
CA GLY A 234 -3.94 16.60 8.43
C GLY A 234 -3.06 15.35 8.45
N THR A 235 -1.75 15.49 8.20
CA THR A 235 -0.76 14.41 8.30
C THR A 235 -0.71 13.84 9.73
N LEU A 236 -0.82 14.69 10.75
CA LEU A 236 -0.81 14.25 12.15
C LEU A 236 -2.07 13.45 12.54
N THR A 237 -3.13 13.52 11.75
CA THR A 237 -4.28 12.60 11.93
C THR A 237 -3.88 11.16 11.60
N SER A 238 -3.02 10.92 10.60
CA SER A 238 -2.48 9.59 10.32
C SER A 238 -1.58 9.09 11.45
N VAL A 239 -0.77 9.98 12.02
CA VAL A 239 0.08 9.64 13.19
C VAL A 239 -0.79 9.22 14.38
N ARG A 240 -1.85 9.97 14.66
CA ARG A 240 -2.78 9.61 15.74
C ARG A 240 -3.38 8.21 15.52
N TRP A 241 -3.86 7.91 14.31
CA TRP A 241 -4.36 6.59 13.97
C TRP A 241 -3.29 5.50 14.13
N ALA A 242 -2.04 5.78 13.72
CA ALA A 242 -0.93 4.85 13.87
C ALA A 242 -0.67 4.49 15.34
N LEU A 243 -0.55 5.50 16.20
CA LEU A 243 -0.30 5.32 17.63
C LEU A 243 -1.46 4.63 18.36
N GLU A 244 -2.71 5.00 18.07
CA GLU A 244 -3.91 4.38 18.65
C GLU A 244 -4.01 2.88 18.31
N HIS A 245 -3.34 2.43 17.24
CA HIS A 245 -3.39 1.04 16.76
C HIS A 245 -2.04 0.33 16.86
N GLY A 246 -1.12 0.86 17.67
CA GLY A 246 0.16 0.21 17.95
C GLY A 246 1.09 0.10 16.73
N ARG A 247 0.95 1.01 15.76
CA ARG A 247 1.84 1.08 14.59
C ARG A 247 3.07 1.88 14.93
N GLU A 248 4.23 1.46 14.44
CA GLU A 248 5.45 2.21 14.61
C GLU A 248 5.44 3.49 13.76
N VAL A 249 5.87 4.60 14.35
CA VAL A 249 5.94 5.90 13.68
C VAL A 249 7.39 6.28 13.49
N LEU A 250 7.77 6.48 12.24
CA LEU A 250 9.08 6.98 11.84
C LEU A 250 8.94 8.41 11.32
N ALA A 251 9.93 9.24 11.60
CA ALA A 251 9.92 10.64 11.17
C ALA A 251 11.24 11.04 10.50
N LEU A 252 11.13 11.70 9.33
CA LEU A 252 12.31 12.20 8.62
C LEU A 252 12.81 13.48 9.32
N PRO A 253 14.06 13.52 9.81
CA PRO A 253 14.66 14.76 10.29
C PRO A 253 14.75 15.79 9.17
N GLY A 254 14.51 17.05 9.51
CA GLY A 254 14.61 18.15 8.55
C GLY A 254 15.23 19.41 9.15
N PRO A 255 15.49 20.43 8.34
CA PRO A 255 16.07 21.69 8.79
C PRO A 255 15.22 22.33 9.89
N ILE A 256 15.88 22.83 10.94
CA ILE A 256 15.20 23.42 12.12
C ILE A 256 14.48 24.75 11.81
N ASP A 257 14.85 25.41 10.72
CA ASP A 257 14.26 26.63 10.21
C ASP A 257 13.09 26.40 9.23
N SER A 258 12.78 25.12 8.92
CA SER A 258 11.66 24.77 8.06
C SER A 258 10.39 24.52 8.87
N ALA A 259 9.33 25.26 8.59
CA ALA A 259 8.01 25.03 9.18
C ALA A 259 7.43 23.63 8.89
N LEU A 260 7.91 22.95 7.83
CA LEU A 260 7.50 21.59 7.48
C LEU A 260 8.29 20.50 8.22
N SER A 261 9.38 20.87 8.89
CA SER A 261 10.12 19.99 9.79
C SER A 261 9.59 20.00 11.22
N GLU A 262 8.75 20.98 11.58
CA GLU A 262 8.23 21.11 12.95
C GLU A 262 7.49 19.86 13.42
N GLY A 263 6.62 19.27 12.56
CA GLY A 263 5.90 18.05 12.86
C GLY A 263 6.82 16.85 13.08
N PRO A 264 7.68 16.48 12.11
CA PRO A 264 8.68 15.42 12.26
C PRO A 264 9.58 15.62 13.49
N LEU A 265 10.11 16.83 13.71
CA LEU A 265 10.96 17.12 14.88
C LEU A 265 10.20 16.97 16.21
N GLN A 266 8.91 17.29 16.24
CA GLN A 266 8.09 17.07 17.42
C GLN A 266 7.87 15.56 17.65
N LEU A 267 7.57 14.79 16.60
CA LEU A 267 7.43 13.33 16.69
C LEU A 267 8.71 12.67 17.20
N LEU A 268 9.88 13.10 16.72
CA LEU A 268 11.17 12.60 17.21
C LEU A 268 11.37 12.89 18.71
N ARG A 269 10.97 14.08 19.20
CA ARG A 269 11.01 14.40 20.64
C ARG A 269 10.05 13.54 21.45
N GLU A 270 8.96 13.08 20.84
CA GLU A 270 7.94 12.22 21.45
C GLU A 270 8.29 10.73 21.35
N GLY A 271 9.44 10.38 20.75
CA GLY A 271 9.96 9.02 20.69
C GLY A 271 9.77 8.30 19.36
N ALA A 272 9.36 9.00 18.29
CA ALA A 272 9.35 8.41 16.96
C ALA A 272 10.79 8.06 16.51
N THR A 273 10.92 6.98 15.77
CA THR A 273 12.22 6.53 15.22
C THR A 273 12.69 7.48 14.11
N PRO A 274 13.92 8.00 14.13
CA PRO A 274 14.43 8.84 13.06
C PRO A 274 14.70 8.04 11.79
N VAL A 275 14.36 8.62 10.63
CA VAL A 275 14.71 8.06 9.30
C VAL A 275 15.96 8.75 8.78
N GLY A 276 17.10 8.09 8.80
CA GLY A 276 18.33 8.50 8.14
C GLY A 276 18.47 7.95 6.72
N GLY A 277 17.75 6.86 6.40
CA GLY A 277 17.77 6.22 5.10
C GLY A 277 16.75 5.11 4.94
N LEU A 278 16.86 4.38 3.81
CA LEU A 278 16.00 3.22 3.51
C LEU A 278 16.15 2.10 4.55
N ALA A 279 17.39 1.89 5.03
CA ALA A 279 17.70 0.82 5.97
C ALA A 279 16.88 0.91 7.26
N ASP A 280 16.65 2.11 7.79
CA ASP A 280 15.87 2.30 9.02
C ASP A 280 14.40 1.87 8.85
N ILE A 281 13.83 2.10 7.65
CA ILE A 281 12.45 1.69 7.34
C ILE A 281 12.37 0.17 7.19
N LEU A 282 13.35 -0.44 6.51
CA LEU A 282 13.42 -1.89 6.37
C LEU A 282 13.64 -2.58 7.73
N GLU A 283 14.42 -1.97 8.61
CA GLU A 283 14.61 -2.43 9.99
C GLU A 283 13.30 -2.42 10.78
N ALA A 284 12.58 -1.31 10.74
CA ALA A 284 11.27 -1.19 11.39
C ALA A 284 10.22 -2.18 10.84
N LEU A 285 10.36 -2.59 9.59
CA LEU A 285 9.51 -3.62 8.98
C LEU A 285 9.95 -5.06 9.32
N GLY A 286 11.07 -5.23 10.07
CA GLY A 286 11.66 -6.54 10.35
C GLY A 286 12.35 -7.18 9.14
N LEU A 287 12.67 -6.37 8.12
CA LEU A 287 13.32 -6.79 6.87
C LEU A 287 14.82 -6.53 6.88
N SER A 288 15.38 -5.98 7.97
CA SER A 288 16.81 -5.77 8.18
C SER A 288 17.50 -7.01 8.80
N GLY A 289 17.48 -8.07 8.05
CA GLY A 289 18.26 -9.28 8.33
C GLY A 289 18.94 -9.78 7.06
N GLY A 290 18.78 -9.05 5.97
CA GLY A 290 19.27 -9.31 4.63
C GLY A 290 20.13 -8.19 4.08
N ALA A 291 21.08 -7.65 4.87
CA ALA A 291 22.27 -7.08 4.26
C ALA A 291 22.98 -8.27 3.59
N ALA A 292 22.71 -8.45 2.30
CA ALA A 292 23.38 -9.38 1.40
C ALA A 292 23.28 -10.90 1.71
N THR A 293 22.11 -11.39 2.12
CA THR A 293 21.70 -12.75 1.76
C THR A 293 20.25 -12.68 1.31
N GLY A 294 20.06 -12.17 0.07
CA GLY A 294 18.76 -12.18 -0.58
C GLY A 294 18.35 -13.62 -0.89
N GLU A 295 17.63 -14.26 0.02
CA GLU A 295 16.64 -15.24 -0.41
C GLU A 295 15.37 -14.47 -0.81
N ALA A 296 15.48 -13.69 -1.86
CA ALA A 296 14.34 -13.45 -2.72
C ALA A 296 13.98 -14.85 -3.28
N LYS A 297 12.89 -15.43 -2.82
CA LYS A 297 12.18 -16.45 -3.60
C LYS A 297 11.69 -15.78 -4.89
N SER A 298 12.64 -15.46 -5.75
CA SER A 298 12.37 -15.15 -7.15
C SER A 298 12.13 -16.48 -7.84
N THR A 299 10.87 -16.87 -7.98
CA THR A 299 10.43 -17.78 -9.06
C THR A 299 10.53 -17.08 -10.42
N ALA A 300 11.44 -16.13 -10.58
CA ALA A 300 11.76 -15.59 -11.88
C ALA A 300 12.52 -16.67 -12.65
N THR A 301 11.84 -17.28 -13.62
CA THR A 301 12.45 -18.12 -14.64
C THR A 301 13.71 -17.41 -15.18
N LEU A 302 14.81 -18.16 -15.22
CA LEU A 302 16.07 -17.68 -15.79
C LEU A 302 15.84 -17.14 -17.19
N SER A 303 16.39 -16.01 -17.52
CA SER A 303 16.38 -15.50 -18.89
C SER A 303 17.20 -16.43 -19.79
N ARG A 304 16.91 -16.48 -21.07
CA ARG A 304 17.69 -17.28 -22.03
C ARG A 304 19.20 -16.94 -22.02
N ALA A 305 19.56 -15.71 -21.69
CA ALA A 305 20.95 -15.28 -21.56
C ALA A 305 21.60 -15.87 -20.30
N GLU A 306 20.88 -15.87 -19.18
CA GLU A 306 21.31 -16.46 -17.90
C GLU A 306 21.43 -17.99 -18.00
N GLU A 307 20.46 -18.67 -18.64
CA GLU A 307 20.53 -20.11 -18.90
C GLU A 307 21.75 -20.49 -19.74
N ARG A 308 22.04 -19.72 -20.77
CA ARG A 308 23.23 -19.94 -21.62
C ARG A 308 24.52 -19.73 -20.82
N LEU A 309 24.60 -18.69 -20.00
CA LEU A 309 25.77 -18.44 -19.17
C LEU A 309 26.00 -19.57 -18.17
N LEU A 310 24.93 -20.05 -17.51
CA LEU A 310 25.02 -21.20 -16.62
C LEU A 310 25.41 -22.50 -17.35
N ALA A 311 25.05 -22.64 -18.62
CA ALA A 311 25.46 -23.81 -19.41
C ALA A 311 26.96 -23.85 -19.72
N TRP A 312 27.62 -22.71 -19.80
CA TRP A 312 29.07 -22.61 -19.97
C TRP A 312 29.85 -22.81 -18.66
N LEU A 313 29.24 -22.50 -17.50
CA LEU A 313 29.83 -22.66 -16.20
C LEU A 313 29.57 -24.07 -15.65
N GLY A 314 30.64 -24.81 -15.42
CA GLY A 314 30.63 -26.14 -14.79
C GLY A 314 31.00 -26.10 -13.31
N ALA A 315 31.53 -27.22 -12.83
CA ALA A 315 32.13 -27.32 -11.49
C ALA A 315 33.50 -26.61 -11.38
N GLU A 316 34.19 -26.42 -12.50
CA GLU A 316 35.43 -25.66 -12.54
C GLU A 316 35.11 -24.16 -12.73
N ALA A 317 35.83 -23.31 -11.97
CA ALA A 317 35.70 -21.89 -12.04
C ALA A 317 36.33 -21.35 -13.33
N LEU A 318 35.55 -20.48 -14.04
CA LEU A 318 36.05 -19.75 -15.22
C LEU A 318 36.18 -18.26 -14.87
N ASP A 319 37.28 -17.66 -15.32
CA ASP A 319 37.49 -16.24 -15.23
C ASP A 319 36.71 -15.46 -16.34
N LEU A 320 36.62 -14.14 -16.20
CA LEU A 320 35.89 -13.30 -17.15
C LEU A 320 36.45 -13.43 -18.58
N ASP A 321 37.78 -13.53 -18.74
CA ASP A 321 38.42 -13.63 -20.04
C ASP A 321 38.11 -14.96 -20.73
N ALA A 322 38.05 -16.05 -19.98
CA ALA A 322 37.62 -17.36 -20.47
C ALA A 322 36.17 -17.33 -20.94
N LEU A 323 35.30 -16.69 -20.16
CA LEU A 323 33.89 -16.53 -20.50
C LEU A 323 33.68 -15.65 -21.74
N VAL A 324 34.41 -14.59 -21.88
CA VAL A 324 34.43 -13.76 -23.13
C VAL A 324 34.83 -14.58 -24.35
N ARG A 325 35.89 -15.41 -24.23
CA ARG A 325 36.34 -16.29 -25.32
C ARG A 325 35.31 -17.35 -25.74
N VAL A 326 34.60 -17.92 -24.76
CA VAL A 326 33.60 -18.97 -25.04
C VAL A 326 32.27 -18.39 -25.54
N SER A 327 31.87 -17.24 -25.01
CA SER A 327 30.56 -16.64 -25.31
C SER A 327 30.56 -15.70 -26.51
N GLY A 328 31.70 -15.03 -26.77
CA GLY A 328 31.78 -13.92 -27.74
C GLY A 328 31.06 -12.64 -27.30
N GLU A 329 30.53 -12.61 -26.05
CA GLU A 329 29.79 -11.45 -25.54
C GLU A 329 30.75 -10.38 -24.98
N PRO A 330 30.39 -9.10 -25.03
CA PRO A 330 31.18 -8.02 -24.45
C PRO A 330 31.37 -8.21 -22.95
N PRO A 331 32.56 -7.92 -22.38
CA PRO A 331 32.86 -8.11 -20.96
C PRO A 331 31.86 -7.45 -20.00
N GLY A 332 31.36 -6.24 -20.33
CA GLY A 332 30.40 -5.51 -19.53
C GLY A 332 29.04 -6.22 -19.39
N ASN A 333 28.56 -6.85 -20.47
CA ASN A 333 27.31 -7.62 -20.45
C ASN A 333 27.45 -8.89 -19.61
N LEU A 334 28.58 -9.61 -19.77
CA LEU A 334 28.88 -10.82 -18.99
C LEU A 334 29.00 -10.50 -17.49
N LEU A 335 29.67 -9.42 -17.15
CA LEU A 335 29.84 -9.02 -15.75
C LEU A 335 28.51 -8.70 -15.08
N ALA A 336 27.60 -8.04 -15.78
CA ALA A 336 26.26 -7.75 -15.29
C ALA A 336 25.44 -9.05 -15.05
N LEU A 337 25.50 -10.01 -15.97
CA LEU A 337 24.83 -11.31 -15.84
C LEU A 337 25.44 -12.16 -14.72
N LEU A 338 26.78 -12.18 -14.62
CA LEU A 338 27.50 -12.90 -13.56
C LEU A 338 27.14 -12.37 -12.18
N LEU A 339 27.16 -11.05 -11.99
CA LEU A 339 26.76 -10.40 -10.74
C LEU A 339 25.31 -10.72 -10.39
N ASN A 340 24.39 -10.67 -11.35
CA ASN A 340 23.00 -10.98 -11.11
C ASN A 340 22.80 -12.44 -10.69
N LEU A 341 23.44 -13.40 -11.38
CA LEU A 341 23.37 -14.81 -11.03
C LEU A 341 24.09 -15.14 -9.70
N GLU A 342 25.18 -14.43 -9.38
CA GLU A 342 25.87 -14.54 -8.10
C GLU A 342 24.98 -14.04 -6.96
N LEU A 343 24.35 -12.86 -7.10
CA LEU A 343 23.40 -12.29 -6.13
C LEU A 343 22.17 -13.18 -5.93
N ARG A 344 21.73 -13.90 -6.96
CA ARG A 344 20.63 -14.86 -6.90
C ARG A 344 21.05 -16.25 -6.41
N GLY A 345 22.33 -16.46 -6.06
CA GLY A 345 22.84 -17.71 -5.50
C GLY A 345 23.01 -18.84 -6.52
N HIS A 346 22.94 -18.58 -7.81
CA HIS A 346 23.19 -19.57 -8.87
C HIS A 346 24.67 -19.80 -9.16
N LEU A 347 25.52 -18.80 -8.81
CA LEU A 347 26.96 -18.84 -8.97
C LEU A 347 27.70 -18.55 -7.66
N ARG A 348 28.92 -19.07 -7.54
CA ARG A 348 29.86 -18.73 -6.49
C ARG A 348 31.20 -18.32 -7.07
N ARG A 349 31.93 -17.44 -6.38
CA ARG A 349 33.31 -17.12 -6.71
C ARG A 349 34.27 -18.19 -6.15
N ASP A 350 35.36 -18.35 -6.86
CA ASP A 350 36.47 -19.15 -6.36
C ASP A 350 37.22 -18.45 -5.21
N GLU A 351 38.20 -19.16 -4.62
CA GLU A 351 39.00 -18.62 -3.51
C GLU A 351 39.86 -17.40 -3.90
N THR A 352 40.09 -17.20 -5.19
CA THR A 352 40.86 -16.05 -5.71
C THR A 352 39.97 -14.83 -5.94
N GLY A 353 38.66 -15.01 -5.97
CA GLY A 353 37.68 -13.97 -6.27
C GLY A 353 37.65 -13.54 -7.74
N LEU A 354 38.37 -14.21 -8.62
CA LEU A 354 38.49 -13.88 -10.05
C LEU A 354 37.70 -14.80 -10.97
N GLY A 355 37.35 -16.00 -10.51
CA GLY A 355 36.58 -16.98 -11.27
C GLY A 355 35.17 -17.22 -10.70
N TRP A 356 34.26 -17.67 -11.56
CA TRP A 356 32.90 -18.06 -11.18
C TRP A 356 32.66 -19.53 -11.52
N SER A 357 32.01 -20.24 -10.63
CA SER A 357 31.54 -21.62 -10.82
C SER A 357 30.06 -21.74 -10.42
N ARG A 358 29.41 -22.80 -10.88
CA ARG A 358 28.03 -23.09 -10.51
C ARG A 358 27.91 -23.39 -9.01
N ALA A 359 26.92 -22.87 -8.35
CA ALA A 359 26.64 -23.19 -6.95
C ALA A 359 26.20 -24.66 -6.82
N GLU A 360 26.63 -25.34 -5.76
CA GLU A 360 26.32 -26.78 -5.53
C GLU A 360 24.85 -27.05 -5.24
N ASN A 361 24.15 -26.05 -4.66
CA ASN A 361 22.70 -26.08 -4.41
C ASN A 361 22.09 -24.76 -4.92
N PRO A 362 21.81 -24.62 -6.23
CA PRO A 362 21.14 -23.45 -6.73
C PRO A 362 19.70 -23.39 -6.15
N PRO A 363 19.19 -22.20 -5.83
CA PRO A 363 17.80 -22.06 -5.39
C PRO A 363 16.84 -22.55 -6.48
N CYS A 364 15.80 -23.25 -6.08
CA CYS A 364 14.75 -23.78 -6.95
C CYS A 364 13.90 -22.66 -7.55
#